data_3537c30e864a2782294a6a490c3e85e9
#
_entry.id   3537c30e864a2782294a6a490c3e85e9
#
_cell.length_a   1.000
_cell.length_b   1.000
_cell.length_c   1.000
_cell.angle_alpha   90.00
_cell.angle_beta   90.00
_cell.angle_gamma   90.00
#
_symmetry.space_group_name_H-M   'P 1'
#
loop_
_entity.id
_entity.type
_entity.pdbx_description
1 polymer ?
#
loop_
_entity_poly.entity_id
_entity_poly.type
_entity_poly.pdbx_seq_one_letter_code
_entity_poly.pdbx_strand_id
1 'polypeptide(L)'
;VAAITGWDSRFIDMLSYGINECSTFWGESEFAGWPIVELPVTKRPFIKIDGISYAFLYYALFDNIYRNIQKGIMQRKLEYLEDWKEKQTQASEEMVKELFLKLLPGAEAHVSNYYPVKSSLKKTNENDIIITYQNNLFVIEVKAGSFPSTPPITDFEAHTKAYRKLAEVADSQCSRTVEYIANHAPAQFYDHEKNPTFLLPGPNTFDDVFTFSVTVDNFNEFAAKAEKLSIISLKEETIVISYDDLLAYAGYFDEPIRFLHYLKQRKAAMRVPQYQMYDEFDHLGLYIDRNLYALDPS
;
A
#
# COMPACT_ATOMS: atom_id res chain seq x y z
N VAL A 1 2.49 6.20 29.50
CA VAL A 1 2.49 6.73 28.09
C VAL A 1 2.54 8.26 28.13
N ALA A 2 1.57 8.98 28.70
CA ALA A 2 1.51 10.46 28.68
C ALA A 2 2.82 11.16 29.09
N ALA A 3 3.45 10.71 30.18
CA ALA A 3 4.71 11.28 30.66
C ALA A 3 5.90 11.12 29.69
N ILE A 4 5.84 10.15 28.79
CA ILE A 4 6.90 9.88 27.81
C ILE A 4 6.62 10.57 26.49
N THR A 5 5.35 10.55 26.03
CA THR A 5 4.97 11.04 24.70
C THR A 5 4.53 12.49 24.68
N GLY A 6 4.13 13.04 25.83
CA GLY A 6 3.47 14.35 25.91
C GLY A 6 2.04 14.39 25.30
N TRP A 7 1.48 13.23 24.96
CA TRP A 7 0.13 13.16 24.36
C TRP A 7 -0.96 13.54 25.39
N ASP A 8 -2.02 14.15 24.89
CA ASP A 8 -3.20 14.50 25.69
C ASP A 8 -3.80 13.25 26.35
N SER A 9 -4.17 13.34 27.62
CA SER A 9 -4.68 12.19 28.37
C SER A 9 -5.97 11.64 27.77
N ARG A 10 -6.83 12.46 27.21
CA ARG A 10 -8.09 12.03 26.56
C ARG A 10 -7.82 11.24 25.28
N PHE A 11 -6.73 11.58 24.56
CA PHE A 11 -6.28 10.82 23.39
C PHE A 11 -5.77 9.45 23.81
N ILE A 12 -4.95 9.39 24.86
CA ILE A 12 -4.46 8.12 25.40
C ILE A 12 -5.61 7.26 25.95
N ASP A 13 -6.57 7.86 26.65
CA ASP A 13 -7.75 7.15 27.16
C ASP A 13 -8.61 6.55 26.04
N MET A 14 -8.71 7.24 24.90
CA MET A 14 -9.39 6.71 23.70
C MET A 14 -8.73 5.43 23.18
N LEU A 15 -7.41 5.34 23.30
CA LEU A 15 -6.58 4.22 22.84
C LEU A 15 -6.26 3.22 23.98
N SER A 16 -6.95 3.30 25.11
CA SER A 16 -6.71 2.45 26.28
C SER A 16 -7.88 1.54 26.59
N TYR A 17 -7.59 0.33 27.05
CA TYR A 17 -8.55 -0.52 27.75
C TYR A 17 -8.36 -0.37 29.28
N GLY A 18 -9.46 -0.32 30.00
CA GLY A 18 -9.46 -0.56 31.45
C GLY A 18 -9.39 -2.05 31.79
N ILE A 19 -9.07 -2.36 33.05
CA ILE A 19 -9.12 -3.74 33.54
C ILE A 19 -10.54 -4.29 33.37
N ASN A 20 -10.67 -5.51 32.85
CA ASN A 20 -11.92 -6.20 32.52
C ASN A 20 -12.75 -5.60 31.38
N GLU A 21 -12.31 -4.56 30.70
CA GLU A 21 -13.05 -3.97 29.56
C GLU A 21 -13.05 -4.90 28.33
N CYS A 22 -12.13 -5.84 28.26
CA CYS A 22 -12.01 -6.83 27.17
C CYS A 22 -12.69 -8.17 27.50
N SER A 23 -13.70 -8.20 28.36
CA SER A 23 -14.38 -9.44 28.75
C SER A 23 -14.97 -10.21 27.57
N THR A 24 -15.40 -9.52 26.49
CA THR A 24 -15.88 -10.14 25.26
C THR A 24 -14.82 -10.96 24.53
N PHE A 25 -13.53 -10.70 24.75
CA PHE A 25 -12.45 -11.53 24.21
C PHE A 25 -12.50 -12.97 24.75
N TRP A 26 -12.99 -13.14 25.97
CA TRP A 26 -13.14 -14.41 26.66
C TRP A 26 -14.56 -14.99 26.53
N GLY A 27 -15.38 -14.43 25.62
CA GLY A 27 -16.75 -14.85 25.44
C GLY A 27 -16.92 -16.29 24.92
N GLU A 28 -18.15 -16.71 24.63
CA GLU A 28 -18.50 -18.09 24.26
C GLU A 28 -18.33 -18.42 22.77
N SER A 29 -17.46 -17.74 22.05
CA SER A 29 -17.20 -18.04 20.63
C SER A 29 -16.18 -19.19 20.50
N GLU A 30 -16.19 -19.88 19.35
CA GLU A 30 -15.23 -20.94 19.00
C GLU A 30 -13.76 -20.55 19.22
N PHE A 31 -13.46 -19.25 19.00
CA PHE A 31 -12.11 -18.69 19.09
C PHE A 31 -11.92 -17.80 20.32
N ALA A 32 -12.77 -17.92 21.34
CA ALA A 32 -12.68 -17.10 22.54
C ALA A 32 -11.30 -17.26 23.21
N GLY A 33 -10.68 -16.14 23.54
CA GLY A 33 -9.36 -16.10 24.18
C GLY A 33 -8.18 -16.49 23.30
N TRP A 34 -8.35 -16.64 21.99
CA TRP A 34 -7.26 -16.98 21.07
C TRP A 34 -6.56 -15.72 20.57
N PRO A 35 -5.33 -15.41 21.04
CA PRO A 35 -4.63 -14.17 20.65
C PRO A 35 -4.23 -14.14 19.16
N ILE A 36 -4.08 -15.30 18.51
CA ILE A 36 -3.80 -15.40 17.07
C ILE A 36 -5.00 -14.94 16.23
N VAL A 37 -6.23 -15.14 16.74
CA VAL A 37 -7.46 -14.79 16.04
C VAL A 37 -7.81 -13.33 16.31
N GLU A 38 -7.78 -12.93 17.58
CA GLU A 38 -8.08 -11.55 17.96
C GLU A 38 -7.28 -11.18 19.22
N LEU A 39 -6.48 -10.14 19.12
CA LEU A 39 -5.77 -9.58 20.27
C LEU A 39 -6.29 -8.16 20.53
N PRO A 40 -7.01 -7.89 21.63
CA PRO A 40 -7.64 -6.59 21.88
C PRO A 40 -6.68 -5.40 21.79
N VAL A 41 -5.42 -5.56 22.22
CA VAL A 41 -4.40 -4.50 22.16
C VAL A 41 -3.99 -4.10 20.73
N THR A 42 -4.37 -4.85 19.68
CA THR A 42 -4.21 -4.40 18.29
C THR A 42 -5.20 -3.32 17.92
N LYS A 43 -6.34 -3.23 18.64
CA LYS A 43 -7.38 -2.22 18.42
C LYS A 43 -7.19 -0.97 19.27
N ARG A 44 -6.81 -1.16 20.53
CA ARG A 44 -6.44 -0.09 21.48
C ARG A 44 -5.16 -0.50 22.23
N PRO A 45 -3.98 0.06 21.85
CA PRO A 45 -2.67 -0.49 22.23
C PRO A 45 -2.26 -0.25 23.69
N PHE A 46 -3.08 0.46 24.46
CA PHE A 46 -2.77 0.74 25.85
C PHE A 46 -3.70 0.01 26.83
N ILE A 47 -3.16 -0.33 27.98
CA ILE A 47 -3.92 -0.88 29.11
C ILE A 47 -3.78 0.09 30.30
N LYS A 48 -4.91 0.54 30.84
CA LYS A 48 -4.97 1.47 31.97
C LYS A 48 -5.07 0.70 33.28
N ILE A 49 -4.06 0.85 34.13
CA ILE A 49 -3.96 0.24 35.45
C ILE A 49 -3.74 1.37 36.45
N ASP A 50 -4.59 1.47 37.49
CA ASP A 50 -4.52 2.52 38.51
C ASP A 50 -4.32 3.94 37.96
N GLY A 51 -5.04 4.26 36.91
CA GLY A 51 -4.99 5.58 36.25
C GLY A 51 -3.79 5.81 35.33
N ILE A 52 -2.88 4.86 35.21
CA ILE A 52 -1.69 4.96 34.35
C ILE A 52 -1.86 4.05 33.14
N SER A 53 -1.63 4.59 31.94
CA SER A 53 -1.69 3.81 30.70
C SER A 53 -0.31 3.26 30.32
N TYR A 54 -0.26 1.96 30.05
CA TYR A 54 0.94 1.19 29.70
C TYR A 54 0.80 0.63 28.29
N ALA A 55 1.91 0.59 27.55
CA ALA A 55 2.03 -0.15 26.29
C ALA A 55 2.80 -1.44 26.55
N PHE A 56 2.16 -2.60 26.40
CA PHE A 56 2.78 -3.90 26.62
C PHE A 56 3.25 -4.56 25.33
N LEU A 57 2.61 -4.25 24.21
CA LEU A 57 2.90 -4.83 22.90
C LEU A 57 3.26 -3.70 21.92
N TYR A 58 4.55 -3.49 21.71
CA TYR A 58 5.03 -2.41 20.83
C TYR A 58 4.63 -2.61 19.37
N TYR A 59 4.60 -3.84 18.87
CA TYR A 59 4.15 -4.14 17.51
C TYR A 59 2.73 -3.62 17.26
N ALA A 60 1.79 -3.92 18.15
CA ALA A 60 0.42 -3.41 18.03
C ALA A 60 0.34 -1.88 18.05
N LEU A 61 1.28 -1.21 18.72
CA LEU A 61 1.36 0.24 18.71
C LEU A 61 1.82 0.77 17.35
N PHE A 62 2.91 0.24 16.81
CA PHE A 62 3.48 0.76 15.56
C PHE A 62 2.68 0.33 14.34
N ASP A 63 2.28 -0.91 14.23
CA ASP A 63 1.58 -1.44 13.04
C ASP A 63 0.14 -0.91 12.91
N ASN A 64 -0.52 -0.59 14.03
CA ASN A 64 -1.95 -0.29 14.02
C ASN A 64 -2.32 1.12 14.50
N ILE A 65 -1.35 1.93 14.99
CA ILE A 65 -1.64 3.23 15.63
C ILE A 65 -2.43 4.16 14.71
N TYR A 66 -2.05 4.23 13.45
CA TYR A 66 -2.73 5.05 12.45
C TYR A 66 -4.21 4.67 12.31
N ARG A 67 -4.50 3.37 12.15
CA ARG A 67 -5.89 2.87 12.01
C ARG A 67 -6.68 3.01 13.30
N ASN A 68 -6.05 2.88 14.44
CA ASN A 68 -6.68 3.08 15.74
C ASN A 68 -7.05 4.54 15.97
N ILE A 69 -6.19 5.48 15.58
CA ILE A 69 -6.50 6.91 15.57
C ILE A 69 -7.66 7.21 14.63
N GLN A 70 -7.62 6.71 13.40
CA GLN A 70 -8.68 6.88 12.42
C GLN A 70 -10.02 6.40 12.98
N LYS A 71 -10.09 5.16 13.50
CA LYS A 71 -11.31 4.60 14.10
C LYS A 71 -11.81 5.43 15.28
N GLY A 72 -10.90 5.85 16.17
CA GLY A 72 -11.25 6.66 17.32
C GLY A 72 -11.83 8.03 16.96
N ILE A 73 -11.31 8.67 15.90
CA ILE A 73 -11.87 9.92 15.37
C ILE A 73 -13.24 9.67 14.76
N MET A 74 -13.39 8.65 13.92
CA MET A 74 -14.65 8.34 13.23
C MET A 74 -15.78 7.97 14.18
N GLN A 75 -15.48 7.30 15.30
CA GLN A 75 -16.48 7.01 16.34
C GLN A 75 -17.06 8.28 17.00
N ARG A 76 -16.30 9.37 17.01
CA ARG A 76 -16.69 10.64 17.66
C ARG A 76 -17.19 11.69 16.69
N LYS A 77 -16.75 11.66 15.43
CA LYS A 77 -17.04 12.63 14.39
C LYS A 77 -17.20 11.96 13.03
N LEU A 78 -18.32 11.26 12.86
CA LEU A 78 -18.62 10.55 11.61
C LEU A 78 -18.69 11.51 10.41
N GLU A 79 -19.13 12.74 10.62
CA GLU A 79 -19.17 13.80 9.60
C GLU A 79 -17.80 14.15 9.03
N TYR A 80 -16.71 13.82 9.72
CA TYR A 80 -15.34 14.07 9.27
C TYR A 80 -14.83 12.98 8.29
N LEU A 81 -15.62 11.95 8.00
CA LEU A 81 -15.18 10.80 7.22
C LEU A 81 -14.75 11.17 5.79
N GLU A 82 -15.50 12.03 5.10
CA GLU A 82 -15.18 12.39 3.72
C GLU A 82 -13.93 13.29 3.66
N ASP A 83 -13.83 14.26 4.56
CA ASP A 83 -12.65 15.12 4.69
C ASP A 83 -11.38 14.29 5.06
N TRP A 84 -11.55 13.28 5.91
CA TRP A 84 -10.47 12.34 6.22
C TRP A 84 -10.02 11.57 4.98
N LYS A 85 -10.95 11.01 4.21
CA LYS A 85 -10.63 10.23 3.00
C LYS A 85 -9.87 11.07 1.98
N GLU A 86 -10.33 12.29 1.72
CA GLU A 86 -9.68 13.21 0.79
C GLU A 86 -8.23 13.50 1.23
N LYS A 87 -8.05 13.91 2.49
CA LYS A 87 -6.71 14.18 3.05
C LYS A 87 -5.82 12.94 3.08
N GLN A 88 -6.39 11.79 3.38
CA GLN A 88 -5.65 10.52 3.37
C GLN A 88 -5.16 10.19 1.95
N THR A 89 -6.01 10.32 0.94
CA THR A 89 -5.64 10.08 -0.46
C THR A 89 -4.50 11.01 -0.87
N GLN A 90 -4.67 12.32 -0.70
CA GLN A 90 -3.64 13.31 -1.05
C GLN A 90 -2.31 13.06 -0.32
N ALA A 91 -2.37 12.81 1.00
CA ALA A 91 -1.16 12.57 1.79
C ALA A 91 -0.46 11.27 1.39
N SER A 92 -1.21 10.19 1.12
CA SER A 92 -0.62 8.91 0.75
C SER A 92 0.03 8.95 -0.64
N GLU A 93 -0.58 9.61 -1.61
CA GLU A 93 0.00 9.81 -2.94
C GLU A 93 1.29 10.65 -2.87
N GLU A 94 1.27 11.75 -2.12
CA GLU A 94 2.45 12.60 -1.93
C GLU A 94 3.60 11.84 -1.25
N MET A 95 3.31 11.10 -0.18
CA MET A 95 4.31 10.30 0.54
C MET A 95 4.94 9.23 -0.37
N VAL A 96 4.14 8.54 -1.19
CA VAL A 96 4.63 7.55 -2.15
C VAL A 96 5.48 8.22 -3.22
N LYS A 97 5.01 9.33 -3.80
CA LYS A 97 5.76 10.11 -4.78
C LYS A 97 7.13 10.53 -4.24
N GLU A 98 7.20 11.05 -3.01
CA GLU A 98 8.46 11.46 -2.39
C GLU A 98 9.48 10.32 -2.28
N LEU A 99 9.03 9.10 -1.93
CA LEU A 99 9.92 7.94 -1.85
C LEU A 99 10.45 7.54 -3.24
N PHE A 100 9.61 7.55 -4.28
CA PHE A 100 10.08 7.30 -5.64
C PHE A 100 11.06 8.38 -6.13
N LEU A 101 10.82 9.65 -5.82
CA LEU A 101 11.76 10.72 -6.17
C LEU A 101 13.09 10.62 -5.40
N LYS A 102 13.08 10.06 -4.20
CA LYS A 102 14.32 9.73 -3.47
C LYS A 102 15.08 8.57 -4.12
N LEU A 103 14.37 7.53 -4.59
CA LEU A 103 14.95 6.39 -5.30
C LEU A 103 15.44 6.76 -6.71
N LEU A 104 14.82 7.75 -7.35
CA LEU A 104 15.03 8.17 -8.73
C LEU A 104 15.29 9.68 -8.79
N PRO A 105 16.42 10.18 -8.30
CA PRO A 105 16.74 11.61 -8.29
C PRO A 105 16.74 12.21 -9.70
N GLY A 106 15.95 13.26 -9.89
CA GLY A 106 15.76 13.91 -11.18
C GLY A 106 14.64 13.30 -12.04
N ALA A 107 13.85 12.38 -11.51
CA ALA A 107 12.63 11.92 -12.16
C ALA A 107 11.59 13.03 -12.25
N GLU A 108 10.76 12.99 -13.29
CA GLU A 108 9.57 13.81 -13.42
C GLU A 108 8.36 13.01 -12.90
N ALA A 109 7.59 13.60 -11.98
CA ALA A 109 6.47 12.93 -11.32
C ALA A 109 5.21 13.78 -11.37
N HIS A 110 4.09 13.16 -11.74
CA HIS A 110 2.77 13.76 -11.82
C HIS A 110 1.79 12.97 -10.95
N VAL A 111 0.96 13.66 -10.19
CA VAL A 111 -0.08 13.08 -9.32
C VAL A 111 -1.46 13.42 -9.85
N SER A 112 -2.47 12.60 -9.50
CA SER A 112 -3.89 12.82 -9.86
C SER A 112 -4.06 13.05 -11.36
N ASN A 113 -3.65 12.08 -12.16
CA ASN A 113 -3.57 12.17 -13.61
C ASN A 113 -4.87 11.72 -14.28
N TYR A 114 -5.65 12.66 -14.81
CA TYR A 114 -6.91 12.35 -15.48
C TYR A 114 -6.73 12.16 -16.98
N TYR A 115 -7.49 11.22 -17.55
CA TYR A 115 -7.51 10.99 -18.99
C TYR A 115 -8.89 10.54 -19.47
N PRO A 116 -9.27 10.81 -20.75
CA PRO A 116 -10.63 10.60 -21.24
C PRO A 116 -10.98 9.12 -21.36
N VAL A 117 -12.24 8.80 -21.06
CA VAL A 117 -12.85 7.54 -21.46
C VAL A 117 -13.40 7.66 -22.86
N LYS A 118 -12.99 6.80 -23.80
CA LYS A 118 -13.47 6.81 -25.19
C LYS A 118 -13.36 8.18 -25.87
N SER A 119 -12.23 8.84 -25.76
CA SER A 119 -11.92 10.15 -26.37
C SER A 119 -12.83 11.31 -25.93
N SER A 120 -13.49 11.20 -24.80
CA SER A 120 -14.38 12.24 -24.26
C SER A 120 -14.04 12.60 -22.82
N LEU A 121 -13.77 13.88 -22.56
CA LEU A 121 -13.57 14.43 -21.21
C LEU A 121 -14.86 14.55 -20.38
N LYS A 122 -16.03 14.15 -20.93
CA LYS A 122 -17.25 14.07 -20.10
C LYS A 122 -17.12 13.05 -18.99
N LYS A 123 -16.41 11.95 -19.27
CA LYS A 123 -16.06 10.92 -18.29
C LYS A 123 -14.55 10.67 -18.38
N THR A 124 -13.89 10.73 -17.25
CA THR A 124 -12.44 10.50 -17.13
C THR A 124 -12.16 9.27 -16.30
N ASN A 125 -11.05 8.61 -16.59
CA ASN A 125 -10.33 7.76 -15.66
C ASN A 125 -9.28 8.61 -14.94
N GLU A 126 -8.77 8.10 -13.85
CA GLU A 126 -7.70 8.67 -13.07
C GLU A 126 -6.61 7.62 -12.86
N ASN A 127 -5.38 8.08 -12.78
CA ASN A 127 -4.24 7.34 -12.27
C ASN A 127 -3.57 8.18 -11.19
N ASP A 128 -3.20 7.54 -10.09
CA ASP A 128 -2.73 8.25 -8.90
C ASP A 128 -1.37 8.91 -9.15
N ILE A 129 -0.36 8.17 -9.66
CA ILE A 129 0.99 8.72 -9.88
C ILE A 129 1.60 8.16 -11.17
N ILE A 130 2.13 9.06 -12.00
CA ILE A 130 2.96 8.73 -13.17
C ILE A 130 4.35 9.32 -12.94
N ILE A 131 5.40 8.50 -13.13
CA ILE A 131 6.78 8.95 -13.03
C ILE A 131 7.53 8.54 -14.28
N THR A 132 8.33 9.47 -14.81
CA THR A 132 9.30 9.17 -15.87
C THR A 132 10.71 9.39 -15.34
N TYR A 133 11.58 8.43 -15.59
CA TYR A 133 12.98 8.51 -15.23
C TYR A 133 13.84 7.93 -16.36
N GLN A 134 14.62 8.78 -17.04
CA GLN A 134 15.32 8.39 -18.27
C GLN A 134 14.33 7.71 -19.25
N ASN A 135 14.61 6.48 -19.69
CA ASN A 135 13.74 5.71 -20.57
C ASN A 135 12.84 4.73 -19.81
N ASN A 136 12.49 5.03 -18.56
CA ASN A 136 11.60 4.17 -17.77
C ASN A 136 10.32 4.92 -17.41
N LEU A 137 9.20 4.21 -17.48
CA LEU A 137 7.88 4.69 -17.11
C LEU A 137 7.39 3.92 -15.87
N PHE A 138 6.89 4.64 -14.88
CA PHE A 138 6.25 4.08 -13.71
C PHE A 138 4.80 4.52 -13.66
N VAL A 139 3.88 3.57 -13.59
CA VAL A 139 2.44 3.79 -13.42
C VAL A 139 2.06 3.20 -12.07
N ILE A 140 1.65 4.05 -11.14
CA ILE A 140 1.51 3.70 -9.74
C ILE A 140 0.09 3.99 -9.29
N GLU A 141 -0.52 3.04 -8.59
CA GLU A 141 -1.78 3.18 -7.89
C GLU A 141 -1.54 3.08 -6.38
N VAL A 142 -2.08 4.00 -5.62
CA VAL A 142 -1.94 4.06 -4.17
C VAL A 142 -3.24 3.59 -3.52
N LYS A 143 -3.16 2.62 -2.63
CA LYS A 143 -4.34 2.02 -1.99
C LYS A 143 -4.32 2.29 -0.48
N ALA A 144 -5.04 3.33 -0.09
CA ALA A 144 -5.18 3.75 1.31
C ALA A 144 -6.29 2.98 2.08
N GLY A 145 -6.91 1.97 1.45
CA GLY A 145 -7.91 1.11 2.09
C GLY A 145 -7.31 0.27 3.22
N SER A 146 -8.13 -0.03 4.24
CA SER A 146 -7.73 -0.92 5.33
C SER A 146 -8.17 -2.36 5.09
N PHE A 147 -7.44 -3.30 5.71
CA PHE A 147 -7.91 -4.67 5.84
C PHE A 147 -9.12 -4.78 6.76
N PRO A 148 -9.94 -5.85 6.60
CA PRO A 148 -10.96 -6.19 7.58
C PRO A 148 -10.36 -6.31 8.97
N SER A 149 -11.10 -5.84 9.97
CA SER A 149 -10.68 -5.97 11.37
C SER A 149 -11.01 -7.35 11.98
N THR A 150 -11.78 -8.15 11.24
CA THR A 150 -12.12 -9.54 11.58
C THR A 150 -10.98 -10.46 11.13
N PRO A 151 -10.69 -11.55 11.85
CA PRO A 151 -9.68 -12.51 11.43
C PRO A 151 -10.07 -13.22 10.11
N PRO A 152 -9.10 -13.58 9.24
CA PRO A 152 -9.39 -14.30 8.01
C PRO A 152 -10.13 -15.63 8.22
N ILE A 153 -9.88 -16.30 9.33
CA ILE A 153 -10.53 -17.57 9.69
C ILE A 153 -12.05 -17.42 9.95
N THR A 154 -12.47 -16.21 10.35
CA THR A 154 -13.90 -15.93 10.64
C THR A 154 -14.61 -15.20 9.49
N ASP A 155 -13.87 -14.56 8.60
CA ASP A 155 -14.43 -13.78 7.49
C ASP A 155 -13.48 -13.78 6.27
N PHE A 156 -13.28 -14.95 5.70
CA PHE A 156 -12.38 -15.14 4.54
C PHE A 156 -12.86 -14.36 3.30
N GLU A 157 -14.18 -14.21 3.14
CA GLU A 157 -14.74 -13.48 2.00
C GLU A 157 -14.36 -12.00 2.04
N ALA A 158 -14.49 -11.34 3.21
CA ALA A 158 -14.10 -9.94 3.37
C ALA A 158 -12.60 -9.74 3.10
N HIS A 159 -11.76 -10.67 3.57
CA HIS A 159 -10.31 -10.62 3.30
C HIS A 159 -10.00 -10.81 1.81
N THR A 160 -10.61 -11.79 1.15
CA THR A 160 -10.46 -12.02 -0.30
C THR A 160 -10.87 -10.77 -1.08
N LYS A 161 -11.99 -10.14 -0.70
CA LYS A 161 -12.44 -8.89 -1.34
C LYS A 161 -11.46 -7.73 -1.13
N ALA A 162 -10.87 -7.64 0.07
CA ALA A 162 -9.84 -6.64 0.34
C ALA A 162 -8.58 -6.89 -0.52
N TYR A 163 -8.10 -8.12 -0.60
CA TYR A 163 -6.93 -8.48 -1.43
C TYR A 163 -7.16 -8.16 -2.90
N ARG A 164 -8.33 -8.52 -3.45
CA ARG A 164 -8.69 -8.16 -4.82
C ARG A 164 -8.72 -6.66 -5.04
N LYS A 165 -9.26 -5.91 -4.10
CA LYS A 165 -9.29 -4.45 -4.19
C LYS A 165 -7.90 -3.84 -4.20
N LEU A 166 -6.98 -4.37 -3.41
CA LEU A 166 -5.62 -3.85 -3.26
C LEU A 166 -4.70 -4.27 -4.41
N ALA A 167 -4.91 -5.44 -5.01
CA ALA A 167 -4.09 -5.97 -6.09
C ALA A 167 -4.78 -5.92 -7.47
N GLU A 168 -5.89 -6.63 -7.68
CA GLU A 168 -6.53 -6.75 -9.01
C GLU A 168 -7.10 -5.42 -9.51
N VAL A 169 -7.73 -4.64 -8.63
CA VAL A 169 -8.31 -3.34 -9.03
C VAL A 169 -7.19 -2.37 -9.38
N ALA A 170 -6.12 -2.33 -8.59
CA ALA A 170 -4.95 -1.50 -8.87
C ALA A 170 -4.27 -1.91 -10.19
N ASP A 171 -4.04 -3.20 -10.38
CA ASP A 171 -3.51 -3.76 -11.63
C ASP A 171 -4.37 -3.37 -12.85
N SER A 172 -5.69 -3.52 -12.73
CA SER A 172 -6.61 -3.11 -13.79
C SER A 172 -6.60 -1.59 -14.06
N GLN A 173 -6.33 -0.77 -13.04
CA GLN A 173 -6.18 0.68 -13.21
C GLN A 173 -4.86 1.00 -13.91
N CYS A 174 -3.75 0.38 -13.50
CA CYS A 174 -2.46 0.50 -14.18
C CYS A 174 -2.56 0.07 -15.64
N SER A 175 -3.16 -1.10 -15.92
CA SER A 175 -3.37 -1.61 -17.28
C SER A 175 -4.12 -0.62 -18.17
N ARG A 176 -5.23 -0.06 -17.67
CA ARG A 176 -5.98 0.97 -18.43
C ARG A 176 -5.16 2.21 -18.73
N THR A 177 -4.30 2.63 -17.80
CA THR A 177 -3.42 3.79 -18.01
C THR A 177 -2.37 3.48 -19.06
N VAL A 178 -1.73 2.32 -19.01
CA VAL A 178 -0.75 1.85 -20.02
C VAL A 178 -1.41 1.71 -21.39
N GLU A 179 -2.61 1.12 -21.46
CA GLU A 179 -3.39 1.01 -22.70
C GLU A 179 -3.76 2.38 -23.26
N TYR A 180 -4.12 3.35 -22.42
CA TYR A 180 -4.40 4.71 -22.85
C TYR A 180 -3.17 5.35 -23.48
N ILE A 181 -2.00 5.25 -22.83
CA ILE A 181 -0.74 5.77 -23.35
C ILE A 181 -0.39 5.10 -24.69
N ALA A 182 -0.61 3.78 -24.81
CA ALA A 182 -0.33 3.02 -26.03
C ALA A 182 -1.20 3.46 -27.22
N ASN A 183 -2.47 3.72 -26.95
CA ASN A 183 -3.46 4.00 -28.01
C ASN A 183 -3.54 5.48 -28.40
N HIS A 184 -2.91 6.41 -27.64
CA HIS A 184 -3.03 7.86 -27.84
C HIS A 184 -1.66 8.55 -27.81
N ALA A 185 -0.66 8.00 -28.49
CA ALA A 185 0.70 8.53 -28.51
C ALA A 185 0.84 9.77 -29.44
N PRO A 186 1.24 10.96 -28.94
CA PRO A 186 1.47 11.29 -27.53
C PRO A 186 0.18 11.39 -26.72
N ALA A 187 0.15 10.78 -25.52
CA ALA A 187 -1.01 10.74 -24.66
C ALA A 187 -1.11 12.01 -23.81
N GLN A 188 -2.21 12.74 -23.93
CA GLN A 188 -2.48 13.96 -23.15
C GLN A 188 -3.14 13.61 -21.82
N PHE A 189 -2.55 14.09 -20.71
CA PHE A 189 -3.15 14.03 -19.38
C PHE A 189 -3.70 15.38 -18.96
N TYR A 190 -4.61 15.35 -17.99
CA TYR A 190 -5.38 16.50 -17.52
C TYR A 190 -5.42 16.53 -15.99
N ASP A 191 -5.67 17.71 -15.42
CA ASP A 191 -6.04 17.87 -14.02
C ASP A 191 -7.53 17.55 -13.77
N HIS A 192 -7.97 17.65 -12.52
CA HIS A 192 -9.37 17.41 -12.13
C HIS A 192 -10.37 18.42 -12.76
N GLU A 193 -9.90 19.63 -13.12
CA GLU A 193 -10.66 20.66 -13.83
C GLU A 193 -10.67 20.43 -15.35
N LYS A 194 -9.98 19.40 -15.83
CA LYS A 194 -9.82 19.04 -17.25
C LYS A 194 -8.94 20.00 -18.07
N ASN A 195 -8.05 20.73 -17.38
CA ASN A 195 -7.00 21.47 -18.06
C ASN A 195 -5.89 20.50 -18.48
N PRO A 196 -5.31 20.65 -19.68
CA PRO A 196 -4.18 19.82 -20.10
C PRO A 196 -2.95 20.10 -19.22
N THR A 197 -2.29 19.04 -18.77
CA THR A 197 -1.11 19.13 -17.89
C THR A 197 0.16 18.74 -18.62
N PHE A 198 0.31 17.49 -19.01
CA PHE A 198 1.52 17.00 -19.69
C PHE A 198 1.16 15.99 -20.79
N LEU A 199 2.15 15.71 -21.64
CA LEU A 199 2.08 14.72 -22.72
C LEU A 199 3.09 13.62 -22.47
N LEU A 200 2.68 12.37 -22.66
CA LEU A 200 3.60 11.24 -22.68
C LEU A 200 3.76 10.67 -24.08
N PRO A 201 4.98 10.30 -24.48
CA PRO A 201 5.20 9.52 -25.68
C PRO A 201 4.57 8.13 -25.55
N GLY A 202 4.48 7.37 -26.65
CA GLY A 202 3.98 6.00 -26.60
C GLY A 202 4.88 5.08 -25.75
N PRO A 203 4.32 3.99 -25.20
CA PRO A 203 5.06 3.12 -24.27
C PRO A 203 6.29 2.47 -24.91
N ASN A 204 6.30 2.31 -26.23
CA ASN A 204 7.45 1.78 -26.97
C ASN A 204 8.69 2.71 -26.99
N THR A 205 8.57 3.93 -26.47
CA THR A 205 9.71 4.85 -26.28
C THR A 205 10.42 4.61 -24.96
N PHE A 206 9.83 3.81 -24.08
CA PHE A 206 10.42 3.43 -22.82
C PHE A 206 11.06 2.04 -22.92
N ASP A 207 12.22 1.89 -22.30
CA ASP A 207 12.91 0.59 -22.20
C ASP A 207 12.15 -0.36 -21.29
N ASP A 208 11.59 0.17 -20.20
CA ASP A 208 10.77 -0.57 -19.24
C ASP A 208 9.55 0.24 -18.80
N VAL A 209 8.44 -0.47 -18.61
CA VAL A 209 7.23 0.03 -17.95
C VAL A 209 7.03 -0.77 -16.67
N PHE A 210 7.05 -0.08 -15.53
CA PHE A 210 6.79 -0.64 -14.22
C PHE A 210 5.43 -0.22 -13.71
N THR A 211 4.62 -1.18 -13.31
CA THR A 211 3.31 -0.93 -12.69
C THR A 211 3.37 -1.30 -11.20
N PHE A 212 2.77 -0.47 -10.35
CA PHE A 212 2.77 -0.66 -8.90
C PHE A 212 1.38 -0.51 -8.29
N SER A 213 1.10 -1.35 -7.31
CA SER A 213 0.09 -1.09 -6.30
C SER A 213 0.79 -0.87 -4.96
N VAL A 214 0.78 0.36 -4.46
CA VAL A 214 1.39 0.70 -3.17
C VAL A 214 0.29 0.81 -2.13
N THR A 215 0.31 -0.06 -1.11
CA THR A 215 -0.67 -0.05 -0.02
C THR A 215 -0.15 0.76 1.17
N VAL A 216 -1.02 1.56 1.79
CA VAL A 216 -0.68 2.32 3.00
C VAL A 216 -0.55 1.38 4.20
N ASP A 217 -1.44 0.39 4.32
CA ASP A 217 -1.32 -0.66 5.32
C ASP A 217 -0.28 -1.70 4.90
N ASN A 218 0.40 -2.25 5.89
CA ASN A 218 1.32 -3.36 5.66
C ASN A 218 0.58 -4.58 5.10
N PHE A 219 1.02 -5.08 3.96
CA PHE A 219 0.39 -6.16 3.19
C PHE A 219 1.38 -7.30 2.88
N ASN A 220 2.49 -7.36 3.59
CA ASN A 220 3.71 -8.08 3.23
C ASN A 220 3.48 -9.53 2.81
N GLU A 221 2.79 -10.34 3.62
CA GLU A 221 2.66 -11.78 3.35
C GLU A 221 1.95 -12.10 2.02
N PHE A 222 1.00 -11.27 1.60
CA PHE A 222 0.24 -11.48 0.38
C PHE A 222 0.78 -10.68 -0.80
N ALA A 223 1.37 -9.52 -0.55
CA ALA A 223 1.95 -8.65 -1.58
C ALA A 223 3.09 -9.36 -2.31
N ALA A 224 4.05 -9.91 -1.58
CA ALA A 224 5.25 -10.54 -2.14
C ALA A 224 4.99 -11.74 -3.07
N LYS A 225 3.76 -12.28 -3.07
CA LYS A 225 3.31 -13.38 -3.92
C LYS A 225 1.93 -13.16 -4.53
N ALA A 226 1.48 -11.92 -4.64
CA ALA A 226 0.12 -11.60 -5.09
C ALA A 226 -0.21 -12.27 -6.44
N GLU A 227 0.73 -12.30 -7.37
CA GLU A 227 0.59 -12.91 -8.69
C GLU A 227 0.48 -14.45 -8.66
N LYS A 228 0.75 -15.08 -7.53
CA LYS A 228 0.72 -16.55 -7.34
C LYS A 228 -0.48 -17.04 -6.53
N LEU A 229 -1.25 -16.10 -5.97
CA LEU A 229 -2.44 -16.44 -5.20
C LEU A 229 -3.59 -16.79 -6.14
N SER A 230 -4.17 -17.99 -5.98
CA SER A 230 -5.31 -18.45 -6.81
C SER A 230 -6.57 -17.60 -6.68
N ILE A 231 -6.65 -16.76 -5.65
CA ILE A 231 -7.75 -15.82 -5.40
C ILE A 231 -7.57 -14.47 -6.08
N ILE A 232 -6.39 -14.21 -6.69
CA ILE A 232 -6.02 -12.95 -7.37
C ILE A 232 -5.67 -13.27 -8.82
N SER A 233 -6.07 -12.40 -9.74
CA SER A 233 -5.72 -12.47 -11.15
C SER A 233 -5.20 -11.12 -11.63
N LEU A 234 -3.91 -11.04 -11.93
CA LEU A 234 -3.28 -9.85 -12.47
C LEU A 234 -3.20 -9.92 -14.00
N LYS A 235 -3.44 -8.82 -14.69
CA LYS A 235 -3.31 -8.67 -16.15
C LYS A 235 -1.90 -8.25 -16.55
N GLU A 236 -1.32 -7.39 -15.72
CA GLU A 236 0.04 -6.90 -15.86
C GLU A 236 0.94 -7.56 -14.80
N GLU A 237 2.23 -7.34 -14.90
CA GLU A 237 3.19 -7.72 -13.87
C GLU A 237 3.29 -6.61 -12.82
N THR A 238 2.15 -6.26 -12.22
CA THR A 238 2.07 -5.18 -11.23
C THR A 238 2.71 -5.62 -9.93
N ILE A 239 3.72 -4.87 -9.50
CA ILE A 239 4.39 -5.07 -8.22
C ILE A 239 3.48 -4.54 -7.12
N VAL A 240 3.03 -5.43 -6.24
CA VAL A 240 2.21 -5.07 -5.08
C VAL A 240 3.13 -4.98 -3.87
N ILE A 241 3.23 -3.80 -3.26
CA ILE A 241 4.09 -3.55 -2.10
C ILE A 241 3.39 -2.64 -1.09
N SER A 242 3.86 -2.66 0.15
CA SER A 242 3.43 -1.67 1.15
C SER A 242 4.27 -0.40 1.08
N TYR A 243 3.77 0.67 1.69
CA TYR A 243 4.53 1.90 1.90
C TYR A 243 5.81 1.64 2.71
N ASP A 244 5.76 0.73 3.69
CA ASP A 244 6.91 0.37 4.52
C ASP A 244 7.99 -0.35 3.73
N ASP A 245 7.62 -1.23 2.78
CA ASP A 245 8.57 -1.87 1.86
C ASP A 245 9.25 -0.81 0.98
N LEU A 246 8.47 0.11 0.43
CA LEU A 246 8.99 1.20 -0.39
C LEU A 246 9.92 2.13 0.42
N LEU A 247 9.60 2.39 1.68
CA LEU A 247 10.45 3.15 2.61
C LEU A 247 11.79 2.44 2.85
N ALA A 248 11.76 1.13 3.01
CA ALA A 248 12.98 0.33 3.16
C ALA A 248 13.82 0.34 1.87
N TYR A 249 13.19 0.25 0.69
CA TYR A 249 13.90 0.43 -0.59
C TYR A 249 14.58 1.79 -0.67
N ALA A 250 13.86 2.87 -0.32
CA ALA A 250 14.41 4.22 -0.30
C ALA A 250 15.51 4.44 0.77
N GLY A 251 15.61 3.52 1.73
CA GLY A 251 16.70 3.45 2.71
C GLY A 251 17.89 2.62 2.27
N TYR A 252 17.66 1.61 1.42
CA TYR A 252 18.69 0.66 0.99
C TYR A 252 19.35 1.05 -0.34
N PHE A 253 18.55 1.45 -1.35
CA PHE A 253 19.08 1.79 -2.67
C PHE A 253 19.59 3.23 -2.67
N ASP A 254 20.91 3.38 -2.74
CA ASP A 254 21.62 4.67 -2.86
C ASP A 254 21.87 5.08 -4.32
N GLU A 255 21.76 4.12 -5.27
CA GLU A 255 21.95 4.32 -6.69
C GLU A 255 20.71 3.93 -7.50
N PRO A 256 20.13 4.83 -8.32
CA PRO A 256 18.95 4.53 -9.13
C PRO A 256 19.11 3.30 -10.03
N ILE A 257 20.30 3.08 -10.58
CA ILE A 257 20.56 1.94 -11.46
C ILE A 257 20.42 0.60 -10.74
N ARG A 258 20.78 0.54 -9.46
CA ARG A 258 20.60 -0.67 -8.63
C ARG A 258 19.14 -0.92 -8.35
N PHE A 259 18.36 0.13 -8.07
CA PHE A 259 16.92 0.02 -7.88
C PHE A 259 16.22 -0.46 -9.17
N LEU A 260 16.53 0.14 -10.33
CA LEU A 260 15.98 -0.29 -11.61
C LEU A 260 16.34 -1.75 -11.94
N HIS A 261 17.57 -2.14 -11.67
CA HIS A 261 18.02 -3.52 -11.86
C HIS A 261 17.26 -4.49 -10.93
N TYR A 262 17.08 -4.11 -9.66
CA TYR A 262 16.25 -4.87 -8.72
C TYR A 262 14.81 -5.05 -9.25
N LEU A 263 14.17 -3.99 -9.72
CA LEU A 263 12.81 -4.05 -10.26
C LEU A 263 12.69 -5.01 -11.46
N LYS A 264 13.69 -5.05 -12.34
CA LYS A 264 13.76 -6.02 -13.45
C LYS A 264 13.82 -7.45 -12.92
N GLN A 265 14.64 -7.71 -11.91
CA GLN A 265 14.71 -9.02 -11.27
C GLN A 265 13.40 -9.37 -10.55
N ARG A 266 12.79 -8.41 -9.86
CA ARG A 266 11.51 -8.62 -9.16
C ARG A 266 10.37 -8.98 -10.14
N LYS A 267 10.29 -8.29 -11.28
CA LYS A 267 9.34 -8.66 -12.35
C LYS A 267 9.64 -10.04 -12.93
N ALA A 268 10.91 -10.35 -13.19
CA ALA A 268 11.29 -11.66 -13.69
C ALA A 268 10.92 -12.78 -12.69
N ALA A 269 11.09 -12.55 -11.40
CA ALA A 269 10.73 -13.51 -10.34
C ALA A 269 9.23 -13.83 -10.29
N MET A 270 8.36 -12.89 -10.72
CA MET A 270 6.91 -13.17 -10.82
C MET A 270 6.61 -14.36 -11.75
N ARG A 271 7.41 -14.55 -12.78
CA ARG A 271 7.26 -15.62 -13.78
C ARG A 271 7.84 -16.96 -13.33
N VAL A 272 8.56 -16.99 -12.20
CA VAL A 272 9.21 -18.19 -11.68
C VAL A 272 8.32 -18.82 -10.61
N PRO A 273 7.70 -19.99 -10.86
CA PRO A 273 6.75 -20.61 -9.93
C PRO A 273 7.35 -21.02 -8.59
N GLN A 274 8.66 -21.27 -8.55
CA GLN A 274 9.39 -21.68 -7.35
C GLN A 274 9.50 -20.60 -6.30
N TYR A 275 9.46 -19.32 -6.70
CA TYR A 275 9.53 -18.19 -5.78
C TYR A 275 8.17 -17.92 -5.13
N GLN A 276 7.98 -18.49 -3.93
CA GLN A 276 6.83 -18.25 -3.06
C GLN A 276 7.33 -17.55 -1.79
N MET A 277 7.53 -16.23 -1.91
CA MET A 277 8.03 -15.41 -0.82
C MET A 277 6.94 -15.13 0.22
N TYR A 278 7.34 -14.94 1.45
CA TYR A 278 6.46 -14.55 2.54
C TYR A 278 6.46 -13.04 2.79
N ASP A 279 7.55 -12.38 2.36
CA ASP A 279 7.74 -10.95 2.55
C ASP A 279 8.45 -10.36 1.32
N GLU A 280 8.22 -9.09 1.02
CA GLU A 280 8.94 -8.39 -0.05
C GLU A 280 10.44 -8.29 0.26
N PHE A 281 10.81 -8.30 1.55
CA PHE A 281 12.22 -8.36 1.96
C PHE A 281 12.90 -9.70 1.64
N ASP A 282 12.16 -10.78 1.42
CA ASP A 282 12.74 -12.05 0.92
C ASP A 282 13.28 -11.83 -0.51
N HIS A 283 12.54 -11.09 -1.36
CA HIS A 283 13.02 -10.70 -2.69
C HIS A 283 14.25 -9.80 -2.62
N LEU A 284 14.22 -8.80 -1.73
CA LEU A 284 15.35 -7.91 -1.52
C LEU A 284 16.57 -8.67 -0.98
N GLY A 285 16.38 -9.58 -0.02
CA GLY A 285 17.43 -10.41 0.54
C GLY A 285 18.09 -11.31 -0.51
N LEU A 286 17.30 -11.97 -1.36
CA LEU A 286 17.82 -12.75 -2.48
C LEU A 286 18.60 -11.87 -3.48
N TYR A 287 18.12 -10.67 -3.76
CA TYR A 287 18.83 -9.73 -4.62
C TYR A 287 20.16 -9.27 -4.03
N ILE A 288 20.23 -9.06 -2.73
CA ILE A 288 21.47 -8.70 -2.03
C ILE A 288 22.49 -9.85 -2.11
N ASP A 289 22.03 -11.07 -1.90
CA ASP A 289 22.88 -12.27 -1.98
C ASP A 289 23.29 -12.59 -3.42
N ARG A 290 22.34 -12.51 -4.36
CA ARG A 290 22.51 -12.82 -5.78
C ARG A 290 21.73 -11.83 -6.64
N ASN A 291 22.39 -10.82 -7.16
CA ASN A 291 21.74 -9.74 -7.92
C ASN A 291 21.02 -10.19 -9.22
N LEU A 292 21.24 -11.42 -9.66
CA LEU A 292 20.56 -12.07 -10.79
C LEU A 292 19.66 -13.24 -10.34
N TYR A 293 19.13 -13.21 -9.12
CA TYR A 293 18.41 -14.31 -8.49
C TYR A 293 17.24 -14.85 -9.33
N ALA A 294 16.57 -14.00 -10.10
CA ALA A 294 15.44 -14.41 -10.92
C ALA A 294 15.82 -15.15 -12.20
N LEU A 295 17.09 -15.09 -12.62
CA LEU A 295 17.61 -15.78 -13.81
C LEU A 295 18.16 -17.16 -13.47
N ASP A 296 18.57 -17.38 -12.23
CA ASP A 296 19.09 -18.67 -11.74
C ASP A 296 18.43 -19.02 -10.40
N PRO A 297 17.24 -19.64 -10.45
CA PRO A 297 16.46 -19.98 -9.25
C PRO A 297 16.96 -21.19 -8.48
N SER A 298 18.11 -21.79 -8.84
CA SER A 298 18.67 -23.00 -8.20
C SER A 298 19.42 -22.73 -6.90
#